data_6bd07af6befefc4b8b66b8db34225b35
#
_entry.id   6bd07af6befefc4b8b66b8db34225b35
#
_cell.length_a   1.000
_cell.length_b   1.000
_cell.length_c   1.000
_cell.angle_alpha   90.00
_cell.angle_beta   90.00
_cell.angle_gamma   90.00
#
_symmetry.space_group_name_H-M   'P 1'
#
loop_
_entity.id
_entity.type
_entity.pdbx_description
1 polymer ?
#
loop_
_entity_poly.entity_id
_entity_poly.type
_entity_poly.pdbx_seq_one_letter_code
_entity_poly.pdbx_strand_id
1 'polypeptide(L)'
;MSAAAQKKTSPLAGLGSMTFYGIDFSKGRVYGSVDEPEKLRKAFRDINMLFIMEPEKYNVAKFVGKPMNEIRVDAVTNMNDTIPLDSIITIVKGHTISESDIEQTVKNLNIVSYNTGVGLVIIMETLDKPAETGTFVFVLFDIDTRTVTRHWALSGEPGGFGLRNYWAHSVYDALSKVKTYKE
;
A
#
# COMPACT_ATOMS: atom_id res chain seq x y z
N MET A 1 -4.21 27.01 -32.42
CA MET A 1 -3.26 25.95 -32.00
C MET A 1 -4.00 24.98 -31.11
N SER A 2 -4.26 23.75 -31.59
CA SER A 2 -4.98 22.74 -30.85
C SER A 2 -4.01 22.08 -29.85
N ALA A 3 -4.24 22.23 -28.56
CA ALA A 3 -3.52 21.45 -27.55
C ALA A 3 -3.94 19.98 -27.74
N ALA A 4 -3.02 19.13 -28.19
CA ALA A 4 -3.22 17.70 -28.26
C ALA A 4 -3.45 17.21 -26.83
N ALA A 5 -4.63 16.67 -26.56
CA ALA A 5 -4.95 16.07 -25.27
C ALA A 5 -3.96 14.92 -25.02
N GLN A 6 -3.12 15.07 -24.01
CA GLN A 6 -2.15 14.06 -23.63
C GLN A 6 -2.91 12.78 -23.22
N LYS A 7 -2.67 11.69 -23.92
CA LYS A 7 -3.39 10.43 -23.68
C LYS A 7 -2.97 9.88 -22.31
N LYS A 8 -3.90 9.86 -21.38
CA LYS A 8 -3.68 9.29 -20.04
C LYS A 8 -3.28 7.83 -20.15
N THR A 9 -2.18 7.45 -19.51
CA THR A 9 -1.63 6.10 -19.54
C THR A 9 -1.62 5.49 -18.14
N SER A 10 -1.69 4.15 -18.07
CA SER A 10 -1.53 3.45 -16.80
C SER A 10 -0.10 3.59 -16.29
N PRO A 11 0.14 3.83 -14.99
CA PRO A 11 1.49 3.82 -14.40
C PRO A 11 2.18 2.45 -14.56
N LEU A 12 1.43 1.39 -14.83
CA LEU A 12 1.95 0.03 -15.06
C LEU A 12 2.26 -0.25 -16.54
N ALA A 13 2.06 0.71 -17.44
CA ALA A 13 2.30 0.51 -18.87
C ALA A 13 3.78 0.19 -19.13
N GLY A 14 4.03 -0.80 -20.00
CA GLY A 14 5.36 -1.22 -20.38
C GLY A 14 6.13 -2.06 -19.34
N LEU A 15 5.58 -2.25 -18.13
CA LEU A 15 6.21 -3.10 -17.12
C LEU A 15 5.98 -4.59 -17.42
N GLY A 16 7.00 -5.40 -17.12
CA GLY A 16 6.92 -6.87 -17.11
C GLY A 16 6.45 -7.42 -15.76
N SER A 17 7.14 -8.43 -15.25
CA SER A 17 6.91 -8.97 -13.90
C SER A 17 7.46 -8.04 -12.81
N MET A 18 6.93 -8.17 -11.59
CA MET A 18 7.38 -7.41 -10.44
C MET A 18 7.35 -8.24 -9.16
N THR A 19 7.99 -7.76 -8.09
CA THR A 19 7.92 -8.33 -6.74
C THR A 19 7.08 -7.42 -5.86
N PHE A 20 6.11 -7.99 -5.13
CA PHE A 20 5.30 -7.26 -4.18
C PHE A 20 5.87 -7.35 -2.77
N TYR A 21 6.07 -6.21 -2.12
CA TYR A 21 6.71 -6.10 -0.81
C TYR A 21 5.74 -5.80 0.35
N GLY A 22 4.43 -5.95 0.13
CA GLY A 22 3.44 -5.74 1.19
C GLY A 22 2.99 -4.29 1.34
N ILE A 23 2.36 -4.02 2.49
CA ILE A 23 1.84 -2.70 2.86
C ILE A 23 2.59 -2.18 4.07
N ASP A 24 3.23 -1.02 3.92
CA ASP A 24 3.79 -0.25 5.03
C ASP A 24 2.69 0.63 5.65
N PHE A 25 2.42 0.42 6.93
CA PHE A 25 1.47 1.21 7.73
C PHE A 25 2.17 2.26 8.60
N SER A 26 3.52 2.27 8.62
CA SER A 26 4.29 3.06 9.58
C SER A 26 4.20 4.58 9.34
N LYS A 27 3.95 4.99 8.12
CA LYS A 27 3.87 6.40 7.72
C LYS A 27 2.46 6.98 7.84
N GLY A 28 1.44 6.12 7.84
CA GLY A 28 0.05 6.53 7.82
C GLY A 28 -0.54 6.83 9.20
N ARG A 29 -1.78 7.30 9.18
CA ARG A 29 -2.56 7.61 10.40
C ARG A 29 -3.99 7.10 10.27
N VAL A 30 -4.55 6.69 11.41
CA VAL A 30 -5.96 6.35 11.55
C VAL A 30 -6.69 7.55 12.16
N TYR A 31 -7.60 8.16 11.42
CA TYR A 31 -8.37 9.30 11.87
C TYR A 31 -9.73 8.88 12.40
N GLY A 32 -10.12 9.43 13.55
CA GLY A 32 -11.44 9.26 14.13
C GLY A 32 -11.77 7.84 14.61
N SER A 33 -10.76 6.99 14.85
CA SER A 33 -10.96 5.67 15.44
C SER A 33 -11.00 5.76 16.97
N VAL A 34 -11.83 4.91 17.56
CA VAL A 34 -11.89 4.64 19.01
C VAL A 34 -11.24 3.29 19.37
N ASP A 35 -10.66 2.63 18.39
CA ASP A 35 -9.97 1.35 18.60
C ASP A 35 -8.68 1.56 19.38
N GLU A 36 -8.24 0.52 20.10
CA GLU A 36 -6.96 0.54 20.79
C GLU A 36 -5.81 0.46 19.77
N PRO A 37 -4.74 1.29 19.92
CA PRO A 37 -3.61 1.29 18.99
C PRO A 37 -2.95 -0.08 18.80
N GLU A 38 -2.85 -0.90 19.85
CA GLU A 38 -2.33 -2.26 19.77
C GLU A 38 -3.17 -3.16 18.87
N LYS A 39 -4.49 -3.02 18.92
CA LYS A 39 -5.40 -3.78 18.05
C LYS A 39 -5.25 -3.36 16.58
N LEU A 40 -5.07 -2.06 16.34
CA LEU A 40 -4.79 -1.53 15.01
C LEU A 40 -3.45 -2.06 14.47
N ARG A 41 -2.36 -1.98 15.25
CA ARG A 41 -1.05 -2.51 14.85
C ARG A 41 -1.11 -4.01 14.57
N LYS A 42 -1.85 -4.78 15.39
CA LYS A 42 -2.10 -6.20 15.10
C LYS A 42 -2.88 -6.38 13.80
N ALA A 43 -3.93 -5.57 13.56
CA ALA A 43 -4.70 -5.65 12.32
C ALA A 43 -3.84 -5.35 11.08
N PHE A 44 -2.90 -4.42 11.14
CA PHE A 44 -1.97 -4.11 10.06
C PHE A 44 -1.10 -5.32 9.67
N ARG A 45 -0.56 -6.03 10.67
CA ARG A 45 0.16 -7.29 10.44
C ARG A 45 -0.75 -8.35 9.80
N ASP A 46 -1.94 -8.53 10.37
CA ASP A 46 -2.89 -9.54 9.91
C ASP A 46 -3.39 -9.25 8.49
N ILE A 47 -3.51 -7.97 8.08
CA ILE A 47 -3.84 -7.56 6.70
C ILE A 47 -2.72 -7.97 5.74
N ASN A 48 -1.46 -7.73 6.07
CA ASN A 48 -0.35 -8.18 5.23
C ASN A 48 -0.34 -9.70 5.06
N MET A 49 -0.67 -10.45 6.10
CA MET A 49 -0.74 -11.91 6.03
C MET A 49 -1.82 -12.44 5.08
N LEU A 50 -2.86 -11.65 4.77
CA LEU A 50 -3.90 -12.06 3.81
C LEU A 50 -3.36 -12.32 2.41
N PHE A 51 -2.31 -11.62 1.98
CA PHE A 51 -1.65 -11.86 0.69
C PHE A 51 -1.01 -13.26 0.60
N ILE A 52 -0.67 -13.85 1.74
CA ILE A 52 -0.08 -15.19 1.84
C ILE A 52 -1.14 -16.24 2.14
N MET A 53 -2.09 -15.94 3.05
CA MET A 53 -3.05 -16.92 3.55
C MET A 53 -4.31 -17.02 2.68
N GLU A 54 -4.68 -15.95 1.97
CA GLU A 54 -5.85 -15.88 1.09
C GLU A 54 -5.45 -15.44 -0.35
N PRO A 55 -4.48 -16.12 -1.02
CA PRO A 55 -3.90 -15.64 -2.28
C PRO A 55 -4.91 -15.62 -3.44
N GLU A 56 -5.98 -16.37 -3.38
CA GLU A 56 -7.06 -16.34 -4.38
C GLU A 56 -7.84 -15.02 -4.33
N LYS A 57 -8.09 -14.51 -3.12
CA LYS A 57 -8.83 -13.27 -2.88
C LYS A 57 -7.92 -12.05 -3.00
N TYR A 58 -6.75 -12.08 -2.36
CA TYR A 58 -5.76 -10.99 -2.37
C TYR A 58 -4.69 -11.21 -3.44
N ASN A 59 -5.12 -11.53 -4.66
CA ASN A 59 -4.25 -11.85 -5.79
C ASN A 59 -3.69 -10.58 -6.44
N VAL A 60 -2.51 -10.14 -5.99
CA VAL A 60 -1.86 -8.90 -6.48
C VAL A 60 -1.65 -8.96 -7.99
N ALA A 61 -1.19 -10.10 -8.54
CA ALA A 61 -0.99 -10.26 -9.98
C ALA A 61 -2.27 -9.99 -10.78
N LYS A 62 -3.42 -10.48 -10.29
CA LYS A 62 -4.72 -10.26 -10.91
C LYS A 62 -5.14 -8.79 -10.85
N PHE A 63 -4.90 -8.11 -9.70
CA PHE A 63 -5.26 -6.71 -9.51
C PHE A 63 -4.42 -5.77 -10.37
N VAL A 64 -3.11 -5.97 -10.41
CA VAL A 64 -2.22 -5.11 -11.20
C VAL A 64 -2.15 -5.51 -12.68
N GLY A 65 -2.60 -6.74 -13.02
CA GLY A 65 -2.54 -7.25 -14.38
C GLY A 65 -1.12 -7.54 -14.87
N LYS A 66 -0.23 -7.88 -13.95
CA LYS A 66 1.18 -8.20 -14.22
C LYS A 66 1.58 -9.44 -13.41
N PRO A 67 2.47 -10.29 -13.94
CA PRO A 67 3.01 -11.42 -13.18
C PRO A 67 3.74 -10.94 -11.91
N MET A 68 3.58 -11.66 -10.81
CA MET A 68 4.38 -11.47 -9.61
C MET A 68 5.49 -12.51 -9.57
N ASN A 69 6.75 -12.05 -9.43
CA ASN A 69 7.88 -12.93 -9.20
C ASN A 69 7.82 -13.52 -7.78
N GLU A 70 7.56 -12.66 -6.80
CA GLU A 70 7.44 -13.03 -5.39
C GLU A 70 6.43 -12.12 -4.66
N ILE A 71 5.90 -12.64 -3.55
CA ILE A 71 5.13 -11.90 -2.56
C ILE A 71 5.93 -11.88 -1.25
N ARG A 72 6.49 -10.74 -0.88
CA ARG A 72 7.47 -10.56 0.20
C ARG A 72 6.97 -9.61 1.27
N VAL A 73 5.80 -9.93 1.87
CA VAL A 73 5.21 -9.10 2.95
C VAL A 73 6.09 -9.02 4.21
N ASP A 74 7.06 -9.92 4.33
CA ASP A 74 8.08 -9.89 5.38
C ASP A 74 8.97 -8.64 5.32
N ALA A 75 9.12 -8.03 4.14
CA ALA A 75 9.94 -6.85 3.95
C ALA A 75 9.49 -5.61 4.76
N VAL A 76 8.19 -5.51 5.04
CA VAL A 76 7.59 -4.40 5.82
C VAL A 76 7.34 -4.75 7.28
N THR A 77 7.57 -6.01 7.69
CA THR A 77 7.21 -6.51 9.03
C THR A 77 7.82 -5.67 10.15
N ASN A 78 9.13 -5.45 10.09
CA ASN A 78 9.81 -4.69 11.14
C ASN A 78 9.29 -3.25 11.26
N MET A 79 9.05 -2.57 10.14
CA MET A 79 8.49 -1.21 10.14
C MET A 79 7.10 -1.18 10.78
N ASN A 80 6.25 -2.14 10.43
CA ASN A 80 4.89 -2.22 10.96
C ASN A 80 4.83 -2.63 12.44
N ASP A 81 5.70 -3.54 12.87
CA ASP A 81 5.74 -4.02 14.26
C ASP A 81 6.33 -3.00 15.24
N THR A 82 7.15 -2.07 14.75
CA THR A 82 7.79 -1.03 15.56
C THR A 82 7.10 0.33 15.52
N ILE A 83 5.91 0.44 14.90
CA ILE A 83 5.13 1.68 14.90
C ILE A 83 4.88 2.13 16.36
N PRO A 84 5.26 3.35 16.76
CA PRO A 84 4.92 3.89 18.06
C PRO A 84 3.39 3.95 18.22
N LEU A 85 2.86 3.41 19.30
CA LEU A 85 1.41 3.28 19.51
C LEU A 85 0.69 4.63 19.51
N ASP A 86 1.31 5.64 20.08
CA ASP A 86 0.80 7.01 20.13
C ASP A 86 0.78 7.72 18.77
N SER A 87 1.47 7.17 17.77
CA SER A 87 1.49 7.71 16.41
C SER A 87 0.43 7.11 15.49
N ILE A 88 -0.24 6.02 15.89
CA ILE A 88 -1.18 5.31 15.01
C ILE A 88 -2.45 6.12 14.78
N ILE A 89 -3.03 6.65 15.86
CA ILE A 89 -4.30 7.38 15.82
C ILE A 89 -4.05 8.88 15.84
N THR A 90 -4.81 9.61 15.04
CA THR A 90 -4.79 11.07 15.02
C THR A 90 -6.21 11.65 15.14
N ILE A 91 -6.31 12.82 15.78
CA ILE A 91 -7.51 13.66 15.78
C ILE A 91 -7.47 14.74 14.69
N VAL A 92 -6.35 14.88 14.01
CA VAL A 92 -6.16 15.84 12.92
C VAL A 92 -6.49 15.18 11.59
N LYS A 93 -7.46 15.74 10.87
CA LYS A 93 -7.87 15.27 9.55
C LYS A 93 -6.88 15.72 8.47
N GLY A 94 -6.78 14.92 7.40
CA GLY A 94 -6.02 15.29 6.21
C GLY A 94 -4.52 15.00 6.31
N HIS A 95 -4.15 13.94 7.04
CA HIS A 95 -2.77 13.44 7.02
C HIS A 95 -2.39 13.02 5.59
N THR A 96 -1.20 13.42 5.15
CA THR A 96 -0.59 13.02 3.89
C THR A 96 0.83 12.56 4.13
N ILE A 97 1.32 11.65 3.30
CA ILE A 97 2.73 11.25 3.31
C ILE A 97 3.53 12.10 2.32
N SER A 98 4.76 12.43 2.67
CA SER A 98 5.66 13.21 1.83
C SER A 98 6.45 12.35 0.86
N GLU A 99 7.05 12.96 -0.17
CA GLU A 99 8.01 12.29 -1.06
C GLU A 99 9.17 11.66 -0.25
N SER A 100 9.64 12.33 0.78
CA SER A 100 10.68 11.82 1.67
C SER A 100 10.22 10.57 2.43
N ASP A 101 8.95 10.51 2.85
CA ASP A 101 8.40 9.32 3.51
C ASP A 101 8.35 8.13 2.56
N ILE A 102 7.96 8.38 1.30
CA ILE A 102 7.92 7.35 0.24
C ILE A 102 9.32 6.79 -0.01
N GLU A 103 10.31 7.68 -0.19
CA GLU A 103 11.70 7.26 -0.38
C GLU A 103 12.27 6.50 0.82
N GLN A 104 11.97 6.95 2.05
CA GLN A 104 12.41 6.27 3.27
C GLN A 104 11.78 4.89 3.40
N THR A 105 10.50 4.73 3.07
CA THR A 105 9.86 3.41 3.07
C THR A 105 10.63 2.45 2.16
N VAL A 106 10.90 2.85 0.90
CA VAL A 106 11.63 2.01 -0.06
C VAL A 106 13.05 1.67 0.44
N LYS A 107 13.76 2.63 1.03
CA LYS A 107 15.11 2.42 1.59
C LYS A 107 15.12 1.46 2.79
N ASN A 108 14.06 1.49 3.60
CA ASN A 108 13.94 0.71 4.84
C ASN A 108 13.34 -0.70 4.63
N LEU A 109 12.90 -1.04 3.42
CA LEU A 109 12.43 -2.40 3.13
C LEU A 109 13.53 -3.41 3.42
N ASN A 110 13.21 -4.45 4.19
CA ASN A 110 14.13 -5.55 4.47
C ASN A 110 14.19 -6.49 3.27
N ILE A 111 14.99 -6.15 2.27
CA ILE A 111 15.21 -6.99 1.07
C ILE A 111 16.51 -7.74 1.23
N VAL A 112 16.42 -9.02 1.58
CA VAL A 112 17.56 -9.90 1.92
C VAL A 112 18.08 -10.73 0.76
N SER A 113 17.47 -10.66 -0.42
CA SER A 113 17.88 -11.40 -1.61
C SER A 113 18.32 -10.47 -2.73
N TYR A 114 19.18 -10.99 -3.63
CA TYR A 114 19.65 -10.29 -4.84
C TYR A 114 18.54 -10.24 -5.90
N ASN A 115 17.34 -9.79 -5.51
CA ASN A 115 16.26 -9.59 -6.46
C ASN A 115 16.51 -8.32 -7.24
N THR A 116 16.42 -8.41 -8.55
CA THR A 116 16.53 -7.31 -9.49
C THR A 116 15.16 -7.01 -10.10
N GLY A 117 15.03 -5.87 -10.73
CA GLY A 117 13.84 -5.49 -11.48
C GLY A 117 12.92 -4.55 -10.70
N VAL A 118 11.61 -4.67 -10.93
CA VAL A 118 10.63 -3.74 -10.40
C VAL A 118 10.01 -4.26 -9.11
N GLY A 119 10.08 -3.45 -8.05
CA GLY A 119 9.36 -3.65 -6.79
C GLY A 119 8.07 -2.84 -6.76
N LEU A 120 7.05 -3.40 -6.12
CA LEU A 120 5.81 -2.73 -5.74
C LEU A 120 5.65 -2.81 -4.23
N VAL A 121 5.55 -1.66 -3.57
CA VAL A 121 5.13 -1.55 -2.17
C VAL A 121 3.93 -0.61 -2.08
N ILE A 122 3.03 -0.88 -1.16
CA ILE A 122 1.90 0.00 -0.86
C ILE A 122 2.20 0.69 0.46
N ILE A 123 1.92 1.99 0.56
CA ILE A 123 2.03 2.73 1.82
C ILE A 123 0.63 3.21 2.20
N MET A 124 0.17 2.86 3.38
CA MET A 124 -1.08 3.39 3.92
C MET A 124 -0.86 4.87 4.28
N GLU A 125 -1.66 5.76 3.70
CA GLU A 125 -1.65 7.18 4.01
C GLU A 125 -2.63 7.50 5.13
N THR A 126 -3.90 7.18 4.95
CA THR A 126 -4.93 7.36 5.98
C THR A 126 -5.94 6.23 6.01
N LEU A 127 -6.44 5.94 7.20
CA LEU A 127 -7.70 5.22 7.41
C LEU A 127 -8.65 6.21 8.10
N ASP A 128 -9.54 6.82 7.33
CA ASP A 128 -10.53 7.81 7.83
C ASP A 128 -11.82 7.07 8.21
N LYS A 129 -12.02 6.87 9.52
CA LYS A 129 -13.16 6.11 10.04
C LYS A 129 -14.48 6.84 9.80
N PRO A 130 -14.62 8.16 10.08
CA PRO A 130 -15.82 8.91 9.78
C PRO A 130 -16.17 9.00 8.30
N ALA A 131 -15.18 9.07 7.42
CA ALA A 131 -15.40 9.12 5.96
C ALA A 131 -15.55 7.72 5.33
N GLU A 132 -15.35 6.67 6.10
CA GLU A 132 -15.36 5.28 5.63
C GLU A 132 -14.45 5.09 4.40
N THR A 133 -13.20 5.56 4.49
CA THR A 133 -12.25 5.53 3.39
C THR A 133 -10.84 5.22 3.89
N GLY A 134 -10.15 4.33 3.19
CA GLY A 134 -8.70 4.16 3.32
C GLY A 134 -7.99 4.69 2.08
N THR A 135 -6.92 5.45 2.25
CA THR A 135 -6.08 5.95 1.16
C THR A 135 -4.71 5.28 1.20
N PHE A 136 -4.27 4.81 0.05
CA PHE A 136 -3.06 4.03 -0.12
C PHE A 136 -2.25 4.57 -1.28
N VAL A 137 -0.95 4.77 -1.07
CA VAL A 137 0.00 5.14 -2.11
C VAL A 137 0.69 3.89 -2.63
N PHE A 138 0.55 3.64 -3.91
CA PHE A 138 1.22 2.56 -4.63
C PHE A 138 2.55 3.08 -5.14
N VAL A 139 3.63 2.40 -4.82
CA VAL A 139 4.99 2.84 -5.12
C VAL A 139 5.72 1.79 -5.92
N LEU A 140 6.13 2.15 -7.13
CA LEU A 140 7.03 1.37 -7.96
C LEU A 140 8.46 1.87 -7.75
N PHE A 141 9.39 0.92 -7.61
CA PHE A 141 10.79 1.25 -7.41
C PHE A 141 11.70 0.21 -8.09
N ASP A 142 12.91 0.62 -8.39
CA ASP A 142 13.97 -0.27 -8.81
C ASP A 142 14.54 -0.99 -7.58
N ILE A 143 14.55 -2.32 -7.61
CA ILE A 143 14.94 -3.15 -6.46
C ILE A 143 16.42 -3.00 -6.12
N ASP A 144 17.30 -2.91 -7.13
CA ASP A 144 18.74 -2.83 -6.92
C ASP A 144 19.16 -1.49 -6.31
N THR A 145 18.65 -0.40 -6.89
CA THR A 145 19.04 0.96 -6.51
C THR A 145 18.19 1.55 -5.41
N ARG A 146 17.05 0.93 -5.08
CA ARG A 146 16.03 1.46 -4.14
C ARG A 146 15.53 2.84 -4.56
N THR A 147 15.49 3.10 -5.86
CA THR A 147 15.03 4.36 -6.43
C THR A 147 13.55 4.27 -6.76
N VAL A 148 12.74 5.18 -6.23
CA VAL A 148 11.32 5.31 -6.58
C VAL A 148 11.22 5.74 -8.04
N THR A 149 10.46 5.00 -8.84
CA THR A 149 10.27 5.29 -10.26
C THR A 149 8.91 5.92 -10.56
N ARG A 150 7.88 5.52 -9.81
CA ARG A 150 6.52 6.08 -9.89
C ARG A 150 5.76 5.85 -8.59
N HIS A 151 4.81 6.71 -8.29
CA HIS A 151 3.81 6.47 -7.25
C HIS A 151 2.49 7.16 -7.59
N TRP A 152 1.40 6.64 -7.07
CA TRP A 152 0.05 7.21 -7.20
C TRP A 152 -0.81 6.76 -6.02
N ALA A 153 -1.82 7.54 -5.67
CA ALA A 153 -2.74 7.22 -4.59
C ALA A 153 -4.05 6.66 -5.11
N LEU A 154 -4.59 5.66 -4.43
CA LEU A 154 -5.93 5.13 -4.62
C LEU A 154 -6.63 5.00 -3.28
N SER A 155 -7.93 5.24 -3.28
CA SER A 155 -8.76 5.06 -2.09
C SER A 155 -9.68 3.87 -2.25
N GLY A 156 -9.95 3.20 -1.12
CA GLY A 156 -10.89 2.09 -1.06
C GLY A 156 -11.86 2.21 0.11
N GLU A 157 -13.08 1.72 -0.09
CA GLU A 157 -14.11 1.69 0.94
C GLU A 157 -13.87 0.51 1.89
N PRO A 158 -13.95 0.70 3.21
CA PRO A 158 -13.85 -0.39 4.16
C PRO A 158 -15.15 -1.20 4.21
N GLY A 159 -15.08 -2.42 4.74
CA GLY A 159 -16.26 -3.28 4.85
C GLY A 159 -15.97 -4.61 5.53
N GLY A 160 -17.03 -5.35 5.85
CA GLY A 160 -16.93 -6.62 6.54
C GLY A 160 -16.94 -6.48 8.06
N PHE A 161 -16.87 -7.62 8.74
CA PHE A 161 -16.98 -7.70 10.19
C PHE A 161 -15.62 -7.85 10.86
N GLY A 162 -15.41 -7.09 11.90
CA GLY A 162 -14.16 -7.07 12.68
C GLY A 162 -13.08 -6.16 12.09
N LEU A 163 -12.23 -5.60 12.95
CA LEU A 163 -11.27 -4.54 12.64
C LEU A 163 -10.36 -4.86 11.44
N ARG A 164 -9.77 -6.07 11.42
CA ARG A 164 -8.94 -6.53 10.32
C ARG A 164 -9.71 -6.57 9.00
N ASN A 165 -10.87 -7.23 8.96
CA ASN A 165 -11.62 -7.43 7.74
C ASN A 165 -12.18 -6.11 7.21
N TYR A 166 -12.59 -5.23 8.10
CA TYR A 166 -13.08 -3.89 7.77
C TYR A 166 -12.03 -3.11 6.96
N TRP A 167 -10.82 -3.00 7.46
CA TRP A 167 -9.75 -2.28 6.76
C TRP A 167 -9.10 -3.09 5.62
N ALA A 168 -9.09 -4.42 5.71
CA ALA A 168 -8.65 -5.27 4.61
C ALA A 168 -9.55 -5.11 3.37
N HIS A 169 -10.86 -4.86 3.55
CA HIS A 169 -11.75 -4.57 2.43
C HIS A 169 -11.37 -3.26 1.74
N SER A 170 -10.99 -2.23 2.49
CA SER A 170 -10.49 -0.98 1.92
C SER A 170 -9.25 -1.18 1.04
N VAL A 171 -8.31 -2.03 1.48
CA VAL A 171 -7.15 -2.43 0.67
C VAL A 171 -7.59 -3.17 -0.60
N TYR A 172 -8.51 -4.12 -0.47
CA TYR A 172 -9.05 -4.89 -1.60
C TYR A 172 -9.71 -3.99 -2.64
N ASP A 173 -10.53 -3.04 -2.19
CA ASP A 173 -11.24 -2.10 -3.05
C ASP A 173 -10.27 -1.15 -3.76
N ALA A 174 -9.25 -0.61 -3.07
CA ALA A 174 -8.19 0.18 -3.68
C ALA A 174 -7.41 -0.62 -4.74
N LEU A 175 -7.03 -1.87 -4.44
CA LEU A 175 -6.36 -2.77 -5.39
C LEU A 175 -7.21 -3.02 -6.64
N SER A 176 -8.52 -3.15 -6.50
CA SER A 176 -9.42 -3.41 -7.62
C SER A 176 -9.41 -2.28 -8.68
N LYS A 177 -9.02 -1.08 -8.28
CA LYS A 177 -8.97 0.12 -9.13
C LYS A 177 -7.65 0.28 -9.90
N VAL A 178 -6.60 -0.48 -9.53
CA VAL A 178 -5.24 -0.31 -10.10
C VAL A 178 -5.22 -0.46 -11.62
N LYS A 179 -5.89 -1.48 -12.18
CA LYS A 179 -5.90 -1.73 -13.63
C LYS A 179 -6.54 -0.61 -14.45
N THR A 180 -7.52 0.06 -13.88
CA THR A 180 -8.31 1.08 -14.57
C THR A 180 -7.77 2.47 -14.36
N TYR A 181 -6.83 2.63 -13.41
CA TYR A 181 -6.22 3.91 -13.11
C TYR A 181 -5.33 4.40 -14.26
N LYS A 182 -5.45 5.69 -14.58
CA LYS A 182 -4.68 6.38 -15.62
C LYS A 182 -4.33 7.80 -15.15
N GLU A 183 -3.08 8.15 -15.32
CA GLU A 183 -2.55 9.51 -15.11
C GLU A 183 -2.76 10.39 -16.33
#